data_b44ecf9172d24ed4b7d237a9bece245f
#
_entry.id   b44ecf9172d24ed4b7d237a9bece245f
#
_cell.length_a   1.000
_cell.length_b   1.000
_cell.length_c   1.000
_cell.angle_alpha   90.00
_cell.angle_beta   90.00
_cell.angle_gamma   90.00
#
_symmetry.space_group_name_H-M   'P 1'
#
loop_
_entity.id
_entity.type
_entity.pdbx_description
1 polymer ?
#
loop_
_entity_poly.entity_id
_entity_poly.type
_entity_poly.pdbx_seq_one_letter_code
_entity_poly.pdbx_strand_id
1 'polypeptide(L)'
;YQMEAPTVTKPVFFQLKWSVLLLVVSLGLSGCSLFGDDDELQVDANSGEQQMYRQAQRYIDSSNFDLAIRALQQLESRYPFGKYAEQAQLELIYAHHGASQNEAAIEAADRFIRLHPQHPSVDYAFYMKGVAAYDLNKSFFSSLIPRDDSKRDVSGVREAFGEFSTLLNRYPNSRYTQDARARMVYILSLI
;
A
#
# COMPACT_ATOMS: atom_id res chain seq x y z
N TYR A 1 59.89 68.08 -9.68
CA TYR A 1 59.99 66.69 -9.32
C TYR A 1 58.58 66.19 -8.97
N GLN A 2 57.95 65.50 -9.94
CA GLN A 2 56.71 64.81 -9.74
C GLN A 2 56.99 63.41 -9.28
N MET A 3 56.45 63.01 -8.14
CA MET A 3 56.45 61.61 -7.67
C MET A 3 55.16 60.95 -8.15
N GLU A 4 55.28 60.02 -9.08
CA GLU A 4 54.18 59.11 -9.47
C GLU A 4 54.00 58.02 -8.42
N ALA A 5 52.79 57.86 -7.96
CA ALA A 5 52.42 56.77 -7.02
C ALA A 5 52.27 55.47 -7.80
N PRO A 6 52.69 54.30 -7.27
CA PRO A 6 52.56 53.02 -7.94
C PRO A 6 51.08 52.53 -7.86
N THR A 7 50.52 52.22 -9.05
CA THR A 7 49.22 51.53 -9.16
C THR A 7 49.34 50.10 -8.65
N VAL A 8 48.62 49.81 -7.58
CA VAL A 8 48.50 48.44 -7.03
C VAL A 8 47.58 47.62 -7.94
N THR A 9 48.18 46.80 -8.79
CA THR A 9 47.45 45.78 -9.56
C THR A 9 46.99 44.68 -8.60
N LYS A 10 45.68 44.61 -8.36
CA LYS A 10 45.08 43.48 -7.60
C LYS A 10 45.30 42.19 -8.35
N PRO A 11 45.74 41.11 -7.73
CA PRO A 11 46.04 39.86 -8.44
C PRO A 11 44.78 39.22 -8.99
N VAL A 12 44.75 39.03 -10.30
CA VAL A 12 43.69 38.40 -11.08
C VAL A 12 43.28 37.04 -10.55
N PHE A 13 44.18 36.37 -9.87
CA PHE A 13 43.96 35.07 -9.18
C PHE A 13 42.95 35.11 -8.04
N PHE A 14 42.74 36.27 -7.40
CA PHE A 14 41.78 36.38 -6.31
C PHE A 14 40.36 36.52 -6.86
N GLN A 15 40.19 37.19 -7.99
CA GLN A 15 38.90 37.33 -8.68
C GLN A 15 38.43 35.98 -9.25
N LEU A 16 39.36 35.16 -9.77
CA LEU A 16 39.04 33.87 -10.36
C LEU A 16 38.52 32.87 -9.32
N LYS A 17 39.09 32.86 -8.12
CA LYS A 17 38.64 32.00 -7.02
C LYS A 17 37.22 32.33 -6.54
N TRP A 18 36.86 33.58 -6.47
CA TRP A 18 35.53 34.03 -6.08
C TRP A 18 34.48 33.74 -7.16
N SER A 19 34.84 33.85 -8.43
CA SER A 19 33.96 33.51 -9.56
C SER A 19 33.66 32.01 -9.61
N VAL A 20 34.67 31.15 -9.34
CA VAL A 20 34.47 29.71 -9.27
C VAL A 20 33.61 29.31 -8.06
N LEU A 21 33.82 29.96 -6.91
CA LEU A 21 33.01 29.71 -5.71
C LEU A 21 31.54 30.09 -5.93
N LEU A 22 31.28 31.24 -6.58
CA LEU A 22 29.91 31.67 -6.95
C LEU A 22 29.25 30.73 -7.95
N LEU A 23 30.00 30.18 -8.92
CA LEU A 23 29.50 29.22 -9.89
C LEU A 23 29.12 27.87 -9.23
N VAL A 24 29.92 27.40 -8.28
CA VAL A 24 29.63 26.17 -7.53
C VAL A 24 28.43 26.32 -6.62
N VAL A 25 28.26 27.49 -5.98
CA VAL A 25 27.11 27.79 -5.13
C VAL A 25 25.82 27.91 -5.98
N SER A 26 25.89 28.48 -7.20
CA SER A 26 24.72 28.58 -8.07
C SER A 26 24.28 27.24 -8.67
N LEU A 27 25.19 26.27 -8.87
CA LEU A 27 24.85 24.89 -9.27
C LEU A 27 24.29 24.06 -8.12
N GLY A 28 24.62 24.38 -6.87
CA GLY A 28 24.12 23.67 -5.68
C GLY A 28 22.67 23.99 -5.29
N LEU A 29 22.09 25.10 -5.76
CA LEU A 29 20.71 25.47 -5.43
C LEU A 29 19.65 24.95 -6.41
N SER A 30 20.04 24.35 -7.53
CA SER A 30 19.10 23.74 -8.49
C SER A 30 18.83 22.25 -8.26
N GLY A 31 19.34 21.68 -7.17
CA GLY A 31 19.31 20.24 -6.89
C GLY A 31 18.10 19.72 -6.11
N CYS A 32 17.09 20.50 -5.79
CA CYS A 32 15.95 20.05 -4.97
C CYS A 32 14.71 19.60 -5.77
N SER A 33 14.81 19.39 -7.08
CA SER A 33 13.64 19.04 -7.90
C SER A 33 13.75 17.68 -8.63
N LEU A 34 14.79 16.89 -8.36
CA LEU A 34 15.03 15.65 -9.12
C LEU A 34 14.71 14.34 -8.37
N PHE A 35 14.26 14.40 -7.13
CA PHE A 35 13.84 13.21 -6.34
C PHE A 35 12.51 13.45 -5.60
N GLY A 36 11.59 14.10 -6.26
CA GLY A 36 10.22 14.25 -5.81
C GLY A 36 9.31 13.89 -6.97
N ASP A 37 9.29 12.63 -7.40
CA ASP A 37 8.07 12.02 -7.92
C ASP A 37 7.15 11.79 -6.70
N ASP A 38 6.69 12.90 -6.11
CA ASP A 38 5.39 12.93 -5.48
C ASP A 38 4.41 12.75 -6.66
N ASP A 39 4.14 11.50 -7.03
CA ASP A 39 2.88 11.10 -7.65
C ASP A 39 1.76 11.44 -6.65
N GLU A 40 1.68 12.74 -6.36
CA GLU A 40 0.57 13.34 -5.65
C GLU A 40 -0.67 12.94 -6.46
N LEU A 41 -1.52 12.14 -5.85
CA LEU A 41 -2.84 11.79 -6.35
C LEU A 41 -3.55 13.09 -6.70
N GLN A 42 -3.30 13.61 -7.90
CA GLN A 42 -4.10 14.68 -8.48
C GLN A 42 -5.44 14.08 -8.91
N VAL A 43 -6.17 13.59 -7.90
CA VAL A 43 -7.59 13.42 -8.06
C VAL A 43 -8.14 14.83 -8.08
N ASP A 44 -8.44 15.29 -9.27
CA ASP A 44 -9.10 16.58 -9.47
C ASP A 44 -10.26 16.70 -8.46
N ALA A 45 -10.21 17.71 -7.61
CA ALA A 45 -11.20 17.93 -6.56
C ALA A 45 -12.64 18.00 -7.11
N ASN A 46 -12.80 18.23 -8.42
CA ASN A 46 -14.05 18.25 -9.15
C ASN A 46 -14.38 16.96 -9.89
N SER A 47 -13.53 15.90 -9.79
CA SER A 47 -13.84 14.64 -10.43
C SER A 47 -15.02 13.96 -9.73
N GLY A 48 -16.02 13.56 -10.51
CA GLY A 48 -17.16 12.82 -10.01
C GLY A 48 -16.74 11.45 -9.46
N GLU A 49 -17.56 10.87 -8.59
CA GLU A 49 -17.35 9.56 -7.96
C GLU A 49 -16.87 8.48 -8.96
N GLN A 50 -17.47 8.44 -10.15
CA GLN A 50 -17.10 7.48 -11.20
C GLN A 50 -15.68 7.66 -11.72
N GLN A 51 -15.18 8.89 -11.81
CA GLN A 51 -13.81 9.15 -12.28
C GLN A 51 -12.79 8.71 -11.22
N MET A 52 -13.06 8.99 -9.95
CA MET A 52 -12.23 8.54 -8.84
C MET A 52 -12.18 7.02 -8.77
N TYR A 53 -13.33 6.37 -8.91
CA TYR A 53 -13.39 4.91 -8.92
C TYR A 53 -12.59 4.31 -10.09
N ARG A 54 -12.77 4.84 -11.32
CA ARG A 54 -11.98 4.39 -12.48
C ARG A 54 -10.48 4.63 -12.31
N GLN A 55 -10.08 5.67 -11.62
CA GLN A 55 -8.66 5.90 -11.31
C GLN A 55 -8.13 4.85 -10.35
N ALA A 56 -8.86 4.53 -9.29
CA ALA A 56 -8.49 3.46 -8.36
C ALA A 56 -8.35 2.10 -9.09
N GLN A 57 -9.28 1.80 -10.01
CA GLN A 57 -9.20 0.59 -10.85
C GLN A 57 -7.91 0.53 -11.67
N ARG A 58 -7.51 1.63 -12.31
CA ARG A 58 -6.25 1.66 -13.07
C ARG A 58 -5.03 1.38 -12.20
N TYR A 59 -5.02 1.85 -10.95
CA TYR A 59 -3.95 1.54 -10.01
C TYR A 59 -3.95 0.06 -9.61
N ILE A 60 -5.12 -0.54 -9.41
CA ILE A 60 -5.26 -1.98 -9.16
C ILE A 60 -4.76 -2.79 -10.36
N ASP A 61 -5.19 -2.45 -11.56
CA ASP A 61 -4.83 -3.14 -12.81
C ASP A 61 -3.32 -3.08 -13.08
N SER A 62 -2.67 -1.98 -12.70
CA SER A 62 -1.22 -1.82 -12.79
C SER A 62 -0.46 -2.37 -11.58
N SER A 63 -1.14 -3.02 -10.63
CA SER A 63 -0.58 -3.52 -9.37
C SER A 63 0.09 -2.45 -8.50
N ASN A 64 -0.26 -1.17 -8.70
CA ASN A 64 0.17 -0.08 -7.85
C ASN A 64 -0.78 0.05 -6.65
N PHE A 65 -0.66 -0.90 -5.72
CA PHE A 65 -1.60 -1.05 -4.62
C PHE A 65 -1.57 0.11 -3.63
N ASP A 66 -0.44 0.76 -3.41
CA ASP A 66 -0.36 1.92 -2.51
C ASP A 66 -1.15 3.12 -3.05
N LEU A 67 -1.08 3.37 -4.36
CA LEU A 67 -1.90 4.40 -5.00
C LEU A 67 -3.39 3.99 -5.05
N ALA A 68 -3.68 2.70 -5.28
CA ALA A 68 -5.04 2.18 -5.24
C ALA A 68 -5.69 2.39 -3.86
N ILE A 69 -4.98 2.06 -2.78
CA ILE A 69 -5.44 2.26 -1.40
C ILE A 69 -5.78 3.72 -1.15
N ARG A 70 -4.87 4.65 -1.49
CA ARG A 70 -5.13 6.10 -1.31
C ARG A 70 -6.32 6.58 -2.10
N ALA A 71 -6.46 6.14 -3.37
CA ALA A 71 -7.58 6.53 -4.23
C ALA A 71 -8.91 6.00 -3.72
N LEU A 72 -8.97 4.75 -3.27
CA LEU A 72 -10.17 4.13 -2.70
C LEU A 72 -10.58 4.77 -1.37
N GLN A 73 -9.62 5.06 -0.49
CA GLN A 73 -9.87 5.77 0.78
C GLN A 73 -10.39 7.19 0.54
N GLN A 74 -9.84 7.89 -0.45
CA GLN A 74 -10.32 9.21 -0.81
C GLN A 74 -11.74 9.16 -1.39
N LEU A 75 -12.06 8.15 -2.21
CA LEU A 75 -13.40 7.92 -2.71
C LEU A 75 -14.38 7.65 -1.57
N GLU A 76 -14.05 6.75 -0.65
CA GLU A 76 -14.88 6.42 0.52
C GLU A 76 -15.13 7.66 1.40
N SER A 77 -14.08 8.45 1.64
CA SER A 77 -14.19 9.69 2.43
C SER A 77 -15.09 10.74 1.77
N ARG A 78 -15.01 10.88 0.45
CA ARG A 78 -15.74 11.90 -0.29
C ARG A 78 -17.18 11.49 -0.61
N TYR A 79 -17.41 10.20 -0.86
CA TYR A 79 -18.68 9.62 -1.25
C TYR A 79 -19.05 8.39 -0.40
N PRO A 80 -19.23 8.57 0.94
CA PRO A 80 -19.41 7.44 1.86
C PRO A 80 -20.68 6.63 1.60
N PHE A 81 -21.67 7.23 0.92
CA PHE A 81 -22.93 6.60 0.52
C PHE A 81 -23.10 6.60 -1.01
N GLY A 82 -22.01 6.72 -1.73
CA GLY A 82 -22.00 6.73 -3.18
C GLY A 82 -22.26 5.36 -3.77
N LYS A 83 -22.50 5.34 -5.07
CA LYS A 83 -22.77 4.12 -5.83
C LYS A 83 -21.61 3.10 -5.76
N TYR A 84 -20.38 3.60 -5.64
CA TYR A 84 -19.18 2.78 -5.62
C TYR A 84 -18.61 2.58 -4.20
N ALA A 85 -19.25 3.09 -3.16
CA ALA A 85 -18.71 3.05 -1.80
C ALA A 85 -18.50 1.62 -1.29
N GLU A 86 -19.51 0.74 -1.40
CA GLU A 86 -19.41 -0.65 -0.97
C GLU A 86 -18.39 -1.44 -1.80
N GLN A 87 -18.33 -1.17 -3.11
CA GLN A 87 -17.34 -1.81 -3.98
C GLN A 87 -15.91 -1.33 -3.66
N ALA A 88 -15.73 -0.06 -3.37
CA ALA A 88 -14.42 0.49 -2.96
C ALA A 88 -13.93 -0.15 -1.65
N GLN A 89 -14.82 -0.40 -0.69
CA GLN A 89 -14.47 -1.11 0.55
C GLN A 89 -14.01 -2.55 0.29
N LEU A 90 -14.66 -3.28 -0.62
CA LEU A 90 -14.21 -4.62 -1.02
C LEU A 90 -12.84 -4.59 -1.71
N GLU A 91 -12.62 -3.59 -2.55
CA GLU A 91 -11.34 -3.43 -3.26
C GLU A 91 -10.21 -2.96 -2.35
N LEU A 92 -10.52 -2.23 -1.28
CA LEU A 92 -9.55 -1.92 -0.22
C LEU A 92 -9.00 -3.19 0.43
N ILE A 93 -9.84 -4.19 0.67
CA ILE A 93 -9.37 -5.49 1.19
C ILE A 93 -8.34 -6.10 0.25
N TYR A 94 -8.66 -6.13 -1.05
CA TYR A 94 -7.77 -6.66 -2.08
C TYR A 94 -6.48 -5.85 -2.21
N ALA A 95 -6.59 -4.52 -2.25
CA ALA A 95 -5.44 -3.64 -2.41
C ALA A 95 -4.48 -3.72 -1.22
N HIS A 96 -4.99 -3.76 0.01
CA HIS A 96 -4.16 -3.96 1.21
C HIS A 96 -3.43 -5.30 1.16
N HIS A 97 -4.13 -6.39 0.80
CA HIS A 97 -3.49 -7.70 0.63
C HIS A 97 -2.41 -7.66 -0.47
N GLY A 98 -2.71 -7.05 -1.63
CA GLY A 98 -1.76 -6.89 -2.73
C GLY A 98 -0.51 -6.07 -2.36
N ALA A 99 -0.65 -5.09 -1.47
CA ALA A 99 0.45 -4.31 -0.89
C ALA A 99 1.19 -5.07 0.24
N SER A 100 0.85 -6.33 0.52
CA SER A 100 1.36 -7.11 1.66
C SER A 100 1.07 -6.51 3.03
N GLN A 101 0.05 -5.64 3.12
CA GLN A 101 -0.46 -5.03 4.35
C GLN A 101 -1.57 -5.93 4.92
N ASN A 102 -1.21 -7.15 5.33
CA ASN A 102 -2.19 -8.19 5.66
C ASN A 102 -3.05 -7.85 6.88
N GLU A 103 -2.50 -7.19 7.90
CA GLU A 103 -3.27 -6.70 9.05
C GLU A 103 -4.36 -5.70 8.61
N ALA A 104 -4.01 -4.75 7.76
CA ALA A 104 -4.97 -3.77 7.25
C ALA A 104 -6.04 -4.43 6.36
N ALA A 105 -5.68 -5.49 5.60
CA ALA A 105 -6.65 -6.27 4.84
C ALA A 105 -7.66 -6.99 5.74
N ILE A 106 -7.20 -7.59 6.85
CA ILE A 106 -8.06 -8.22 7.86
C ILE A 106 -9.01 -7.20 8.48
N GLU A 107 -8.49 -6.03 8.91
CA GLU A 107 -9.31 -4.96 9.49
C GLU A 107 -10.34 -4.41 8.52
N ALA A 108 -9.97 -4.23 7.24
CA ALA A 108 -10.89 -3.79 6.19
C ALA A 108 -11.98 -4.83 5.94
N ALA A 109 -11.65 -6.12 5.92
CA ALA A 109 -12.61 -7.21 5.77
C ALA A 109 -13.59 -7.26 6.94
N ASP A 110 -13.10 -7.17 8.18
CA ASP A 110 -13.93 -7.14 9.38
C ASP A 110 -14.87 -5.94 9.39
N ARG A 111 -14.38 -4.77 8.97
CA ARG A 111 -15.22 -3.56 8.84
C ARG A 111 -16.34 -3.79 7.82
N PHE A 112 -16.02 -4.32 6.64
CA PHE A 112 -17.01 -4.61 5.61
C PHE A 112 -18.08 -5.60 6.09
N ILE A 113 -17.68 -6.72 6.70
CA ILE A 113 -18.57 -7.75 7.23
C ILE A 113 -19.53 -7.17 8.28
N ARG A 114 -19.05 -6.26 9.15
CA ARG A 114 -19.90 -5.61 10.16
C ARG A 114 -20.88 -4.61 9.56
N LEU A 115 -20.44 -3.84 8.57
CA LEU A 115 -21.27 -2.78 7.97
C LEU A 115 -22.27 -3.34 6.96
N HIS A 116 -21.90 -4.40 6.25
CA HIS A 116 -22.66 -4.97 5.12
C HIS A 116 -22.89 -6.47 5.25
N PRO A 117 -23.49 -6.97 6.35
CA PRO A 117 -23.60 -8.41 6.62
C PRO A 117 -24.49 -9.17 5.63
N GLN A 118 -25.34 -8.45 4.89
CA GLN A 118 -26.23 -9.02 3.86
C GLN A 118 -25.78 -8.72 2.43
N HIS A 119 -24.59 -8.12 2.24
CA HIS A 119 -24.10 -7.81 0.89
C HIS A 119 -23.84 -9.08 0.10
N PRO A 120 -24.18 -9.13 -1.22
CA PRO A 120 -23.97 -10.30 -2.05
C PRO A 120 -22.53 -10.83 -2.08
N SER A 121 -21.56 -9.96 -1.88
CA SER A 121 -20.12 -10.29 -1.87
C SER A 121 -19.52 -10.35 -0.46
N VAL A 122 -20.33 -10.52 0.58
CA VAL A 122 -19.79 -10.64 1.95
C VAL A 122 -18.95 -11.91 2.11
N ASP A 123 -19.26 -12.96 1.35
CA ASP A 123 -18.47 -14.19 1.27
C ASP A 123 -17.04 -13.93 0.76
N TYR A 124 -16.85 -12.99 -0.16
CA TYR A 124 -15.53 -12.53 -0.59
C TYR A 124 -14.75 -11.89 0.55
N ALA A 125 -15.38 -11.07 1.38
CA ALA A 125 -14.70 -10.46 2.52
C ALA A 125 -14.23 -11.52 3.54
N PHE A 126 -15.05 -12.54 3.83
CA PHE A 126 -14.64 -13.68 4.66
C PHE A 126 -13.48 -14.47 4.04
N TYR A 127 -13.55 -14.71 2.74
CA TYR A 127 -12.48 -15.41 2.01
C TYR A 127 -11.16 -14.64 2.09
N MET A 128 -11.16 -13.34 1.76
CA MET A 128 -9.95 -12.51 1.78
C MET A 128 -9.39 -12.32 3.19
N LYS A 129 -10.25 -12.28 4.21
CA LYS A 129 -9.80 -12.28 5.61
C LYS A 129 -8.98 -13.53 5.92
N GLY A 130 -9.47 -14.70 5.52
CA GLY A 130 -8.73 -15.96 5.67
C GLY A 130 -7.41 -15.99 4.90
N VAL A 131 -7.39 -15.46 3.67
CA VAL A 131 -6.17 -15.36 2.84
C VAL A 131 -5.15 -14.44 3.49
N ALA A 132 -5.56 -13.25 3.95
CA ALA A 132 -4.67 -12.29 4.59
C ALA A 132 -4.12 -12.83 5.93
N ALA A 133 -4.95 -13.49 6.74
CA ALA A 133 -4.52 -14.14 7.98
C ALA A 133 -3.51 -15.25 7.72
N TYR A 134 -3.70 -16.04 6.66
CA TYR A 134 -2.75 -17.07 6.26
C TYR A 134 -1.41 -16.46 5.82
N ASP A 135 -1.42 -15.45 4.95
CA ASP A 135 -0.20 -14.85 4.40
C ASP A 135 0.57 -14.02 5.45
N LEU A 136 -0.14 -13.37 6.38
CA LEU A 136 0.48 -12.71 7.53
C LEU A 136 1.36 -13.67 8.33
N ASN A 137 0.86 -14.86 8.60
CA ASN A 137 1.56 -15.84 9.39
C ASN A 137 2.65 -16.57 8.59
N LYS A 138 2.43 -16.79 7.28
CA LYS A 138 3.42 -17.42 6.40
C LYS A 138 4.72 -16.61 6.31
N SER A 139 4.65 -15.29 6.20
CA SER A 139 5.83 -14.43 6.13
C SER A 139 6.62 -14.41 7.44
N PHE A 140 5.94 -14.46 8.57
CA PHE A 140 6.56 -14.58 9.89
C PHE A 140 7.34 -15.89 10.05
N PHE A 141 6.81 -17.00 9.56
CA PHE A 141 7.47 -18.32 9.65
C PHE A 141 8.68 -18.48 8.74
N SER A 142 8.72 -17.83 7.59
CA SER A 142 9.84 -17.94 6.65
C SER A 142 11.09 -17.20 7.10
N SER A 143 10.96 -16.22 7.99
CA SER A 143 12.02 -15.25 8.30
C SER A 143 12.83 -15.56 9.56
N LEU A 144 12.37 -16.40 10.48
CA LEU A 144 12.88 -16.41 11.87
C LEU A 144 13.30 -17.74 12.48
N ILE A 145 13.34 -18.89 11.76
CA ILE A 145 13.55 -20.15 12.46
C ILE A 145 14.75 -20.97 11.97
N PRO A 146 15.79 -21.15 12.83
CA PRO A 146 16.50 -22.41 12.94
C PRO A 146 15.50 -23.46 13.44
N ARG A 147 15.41 -24.60 12.75
CA ARG A 147 14.49 -25.71 12.91
C ARG A 147 14.41 -26.26 14.35
N ASP A 148 13.62 -25.68 15.20
CA ASP A 148 13.15 -26.30 16.44
C ASP A 148 11.61 -26.39 16.37
N ASP A 149 11.12 -27.55 15.95
CA ASP A 149 9.68 -27.81 15.71
C ASP A 149 8.84 -27.77 17.02
N SER A 150 9.48 -27.70 18.19
CA SER A 150 8.81 -27.73 19.50
C SER A 150 8.20 -26.39 19.96
N LYS A 151 8.50 -25.27 19.26
CA LYS A 151 8.06 -23.91 19.64
C LYS A 151 7.32 -23.19 18.52
N ARG A 152 6.76 -23.93 17.56
CA ARG A 152 6.00 -23.32 16.46
C ARG A 152 4.73 -22.68 17.00
N ASP A 153 4.65 -21.34 16.94
CA ASP A 153 3.41 -20.62 17.20
C ASP A 153 2.44 -20.85 16.03
N VAL A 154 1.49 -21.77 16.25
CA VAL A 154 0.46 -22.12 15.27
C VAL A 154 -0.82 -21.29 15.42
N SER A 155 -0.80 -20.25 16.29
CA SER A 155 -1.99 -19.44 16.58
C SER A 155 -2.56 -18.80 15.32
N GLY A 156 -1.70 -18.18 14.52
CA GLY A 156 -2.13 -17.50 13.31
C GLY A 156 -2.56 -18.44 12.18
N VAL A 157 -1.94 -19.62 12.08
CA VAL A 157 -2.38 -20.67 11.15
C VAL A 157 -3.77 -21.18 11.55
N ARG A 158 -4.02 -21.30 12.85
CA ARG A 158 -5.33 -21.69 13.40
C ARG A 158 -6.37 -20.60 13.18
N GLU A 159 -6.00 -19.33 13.27
CA GLU A 159 -6.87 -18.21 12.96
C GLU A 159 -7.32 -18.25 11.49
N ALA A 160 -6.39 -18.37 10.54
CA ALA A 160 -6.71 -18.52 9.11
C ALA A 160 -7.64 -19.72 8.85
N PHE A 161 -7.40 -20.85 9.51
CA PHE A 161 -8.29 -22.01 9.43
C PHE A 161 -9.69 -21.69 9.94
N GLY A 162 -9.81 -20.94 11.04
CA GLY A 162 -11.09 -20.51 11.61
C GLY A 162 -11.88 -19.62 10.65
N GLU A 163 -11.22 -18.68 9.95
CA GLU A 163 -11.86 -17.81 8.98
C GLU A 163 -12.38 -18.59 7.76
N PHE A 164 -11.58 -19.50 7.19
CA PHE A 164 -12.05 -20.35 6.10
C PHE A 164 -13.18 -21.29 6.54
N SER A 165 -13.11 -21.84 7.77
CA SER A 165 -14.20 -22.65 8.33
C SER A 165 -15.50 -21.84 8.44
N THR A 166 -15.40 -20.59 8.87
CA THR A 166 -16.56 -19.69 8.96
C THR A 166 -17.16 -19.43 7.57
N LEU A 167 -16.33 -19.19 6.56
CA LEU A 167 -16.80 -19.06 5.18
C LEU A 167 -17.57 -20.30 4.72
N LEU A 168 -16.98 -21.49 4.89
CA LEU A 168 -17.60 -22.75 4.46
C LEU A 168 -18.93 -23.04 5.14
N ASN A 169 -19.05 -22.71 6.42
CA ASN A 169 -20.26 -22.94 7.21
C ASN A 169 -21.38 -21.94 6.88
N ARG A 170 -21.02 -20.66 6.70
CA ARG A 170 -22.01 -19.59 6.45
C ARG A 170 -22.40 -19.46 4.98
N TYR A 171 -21.47 -19.74 4.08
CA TYR A 171 -21.62 -19.53 2.63
C TYR A 171 -21.19 -20.78 1.83
N PRO A 172 -21.84 -21.96 2.04
CA PRO A 172 -21.41 -23.23 1.45
C PRO A 172 -21.44 -23.24 -0.08
N ASN A 173 -22.23 -22.36 -0.68
CA ASN A 173 -22.37 -22.22 -2.15
C ASN A 173 -21.50 -21.08 -2.72
N SER A 174 -20.64 -20.46 -1.92
CA SER A 174 -19.70 -19.45 -2.39
C SER A 174 -18.72 -20.03 -3.42
N ARG A 175 -18.40 -19.25 -4.45
CA ARG A 175 -17.37 -19.63 -5.43
C ARG A 175 -15.98 -19.82 -4.82
N TYR A 176 -15.75 -19.28 -3.62
CA TYR A 176 -14.48 -19.36 -2.91
C TYR A 176 -14.33 -20.63 -2.06
N THR A 177 -15.37 -21.42 -1.90
CA THR A 177 -15.37 -22.60 -1.00
C THR A 177 -14.37 -23.67 -1.44
N GLN A 178 -14.17 -23.87 -2.74
CA GLN A 178 -13.22 -24.86 -3.25
C GLN A 178 -11.78 -24.47 -2.89
N ASP A 179 -11.38 -23.22 -3.12
CA ASP A 179 -10.04 -22.74 -2.79
C ASP A 179 -9.83 -22.69 -1.26
N ALA A 180 -10.83 -22.22 -0.52
CA ALA A 180 -10.77 -22.21 0.94
C ALA A 180 -10.53 -23.62 1.52
N ARG A 181 -11.20 -24.65 1.02
CA ARG A 181 -10.97 -26.05 1.41
C ARG A 181 -9.56 -26.51 1.09
N ALA A 182 -9.05 -26.21 -0.10
CA ALA A 182 -7.68 -26.56 -0.49
C ALA A 182 -6.64 -25.93 0.46
N ARG A 183 -6.83 -24.65 0.81
CA ARG A 183 -5.98 -23.95 1.80
C ARG A 183 -6.09 -24.56 3.20
N MET A 184 -7.28 -24.92 3.64
CA MET A 184 -7.48 -25.59 4.93
C MET A 184 -6.76 -26.95 5.00
N VAL A 185 -6.81 -27.75 3.92
CA VAL A 185 -6.06 -29.04 3.85
C VAL A 185 -4.56 -28.78 3.96
N TYR A 186 -4.06 -27.77 3.26
CA TYR A 186 -2.65 -27.39 3.36
C TYR A 186 -2.28 -26.93 4.76
N ILE A 187 -3.10 -26.09 5.40
CA ILE A 187 -2.93 -25.64 6.79
C ILE A 187 -2.83 -26.82 7.74
N LEU A 188 -3.71 -27.82 7.61
CA LEU A 188 -3.68 -29.03 8.45
C LEU A 188 -2.39 -29.84 8.29
N SER A 189 -1.74 -29.76 7.14
CA SER A 189 -0.44 -30.44 6.90
C SER A 189 0.74 -29.73 7.58
N LEU A 190 0.54 -28.50 8.06
CA LEU A 190 1.56 -27.69 8.74
C LEU A 190 1.50 -27.81 10.27
N ILE A 191 0.41 -28.34 10.83
CA ILE A 191 0.14 -28.50 12.26
C ILE A 191 0.44 -29.92 12.71
#